data_5509c310df288faa60ea10d4138e3d2b
#
_entry.id   5509c310df288faa60ea10d4138e3d2b
#
_cell.length_a   1.000
_cell.length_b   1.000
_cell.length_c   1.000
_cell.angle_alpha   90.00
_cell.angle_beta   90.00
_cell.angle_gamma   90.00
#
_symmetry.space_group_name_H-M   'P 1'
#
loop_
_entity.id
_entity.type
_entity.pdbx_description
1 polymer ?
#
loop_
_entity_poly.entity_id
_entity_poly.type
_entity_poly.pdbx_seq_one_letter_code
_entity_poly.pdbx_strand_id
1 'polypeptide(L)'
;MSKYTALHEIGNQLYSGHAFLSQQPRFPVITKRLTTDQILARLQTKVDQRVPIMIASAGSGLVAQLLEKAGADCVNTFSGARLRANGMGTMSMMWPILDSNKQTLDYTREDIMPAMKGDAFVCACLNANDPLKDMRMVLQQCKDMGVMSVSNIGPSISYVDHDSEIYNVLTSAGITLQNEIDMLHLARFEMDMVTIGLAFTLEDSIAVCEHAKPHIFCYHAGTTKGGLKGYDSGLSIEQTAEQTEEAYEAVRKVHPDVILVAHGAAMSNPDDAQYMIDHTSGHGFWTGSSTERIPIERAVSAAATEFAGLRFSS
;
A
#
# COMPACT_ATOMS: atom_id res chain seq x y z
N MET A 1 24.06 -12.37 -19.94
CA MET A 1 24.37 -11.56 -18.74
C MET A 1 23.31 -11.85 -17.70
N SER A 2 23.72 -12.22 -16.49
CA SER A 2 22.79 -12.66 -15.44
C SER A 2 21.92 -11.50 -14.97
N LYS A 3 20.60 -11.75 -14.69
CA LYS A 3 19.68 -10.76 -14.06
C LYS A 3 20.23 -10.17 -12.75
N TYR A 4 21.20 -10.82 -12.12
CA TYR A 4 21.91 -10.35 -10.92
C TYR A 4 22.90 -9.20 -11.20
N THR A 5 23.46 -9.11 -12.41
CA THR A 5 24.38 -8.02 -12.79
C THR A 5 23.62 -6.68 -12.84
N ALA A 6 22.36 -6.69 -13.32
CA ALA A 6 21.53 -5.49 -13.39
C ALA A 6 21.12 -4.97 -12.00
N LEU A 7 20.81 -5.85 -11.04
CA LEU A 7 20.50 -5.46 -9.67
C LEU A 7 21.73 -4.91 -8.93
N HIS A 8 22.93 -5.43 -9.22
CA HIS A 8 24.19 -4.92 -8.68
C HIS A 8 24.53 -3.53 -9.26
N GLU A 9 24.25 -3.31 -10.54
CA GLU A 9 24.47 -2.02 -11.20
C GLU A 9 23.48 -0.94 -10.70
N ILE A 10 22.21 -1.28 -10.50
CA ILE A 10 21.21 -0.38 -9.90
C ILE A 10 21.59 -0.05 -8.45
N GLY A 11 22.02 -1.05 -7.66
CA GLY A 11 22.54 -0.83 -6.33
C GLY A 11 23.75 0.12 -6.33
N ASN A 12 24.70 -0.10 -7.19
CA ASN A 12 25.90 0.74 -7.30
C ASN A 12 25.60 2.16 -7.82
N GLN A 13 24.63 2.36 -8.70
CA GLN A 13 24.18 3.69 -9.10
C GLN A 13 23.50 4.46 -7.94
N LEU A 14 22.74 3.79 -7.09
CA LEU A 14 22.15 4.39 -5.89
C LEU A 14 23.21 4.77 -4.83
N TYR A 15 24.35 4.06 -4.81
CA TYR A 15 25.44 4.28 -3.83
C TYR A 15 26.63 5.06 -4.38
N SER A 16 26.75 5.28 -5.69
CA SER A 16 27.93 5.97 -6.28
C SER A 16 27.92 7.49 -6.17
N GLY A 17 26.85 8.08 -5.68
CA GLY A 17 26.79 9.53 -5.46
C GLY A 17 27.42 9.94 -4.12
N HIS A 18 28.62 10.51 -4.13
CA HIS A 18 29.24 11.17 -2.96
C HIS A 18 28.37 12.23 -2.25
N ALA A 19 27.19 12.56 -2.79
CA ALA A 19 26.20 13.44 -2.19
C ALA A 19 25.55 12.86 -0.92
N PHE A 20 25.65 11.54 -0.68
CA PHE A 20 25.00 10.92 0.48
C PHE A 20 25.65 11.24 1.82
N LEU A 21 26.94 11.56 1.84
CA LEU A 21 27.68 11.84 3.08
C LEU A 21 27.82 13.33 3.42
N SER A 22 27.48 14.24 2.49
CA SER A 22 27.71 15.68 2.69
C SER A 22 26.56 16.45 3.35
N GLN A 23 25.37 15.82 3.51
CA GLN A 23 24.23 16.44 4.17
C GLN A 23 23.78 15.63 5.37
N GLN A 24 24.52 15.72 6.47
CA GLN A 24 23.98 15.26 7.75
C GLN A 24 22.80 16.16 8.15
N PRO A 25 21.62 15.59 8.43
CA PRO A 25 20.49 16.40 8.86
C PRO A 25 20.81 17.07 10.19
N ARG A 26 20.60 18.39 10.27
CA ARG A 26 20.66 19.11 11.55
C ARG A 26 19.41 18.77 12.35
N PHE A 27 19.55 18.52 13.64
CA PHE A 27 18.40 18.42 14.54
C PHE A 27 17.89 19.81 14.94
N PRO A 28 16.57 20.00 15.10
CA PRO A 28 15.50 19.03 14.82
C PRO A 28 15.28 18.81 13.31
N VAL A 29 14.99 17.58 12.95
CA VAL A 29 14.62 17.24 11.56
C VAL A 29 13.15 17.57 11.37
N ILE A 30 12.85 18.50 10.48
CA ILE A 30 11.48 18.83 10.11
C ILE A 30 11.13 17.98 8.87
N THR A 31 10.17 17.07 9.04
CA THR A 31 9.64 16.31 7.91
C THR A 31 8.77 17.22 7.05
N LYS A 32 8.93 17.14 5.73
CA LYS A 32 8.08 17.86 4.79
C LYS A 32 6.63 17.37 4.93
N ARG A 33 5.71 18.30 5.13
CA ARG A 33 4.28 18.01 5.19
C ARG A 33 3.63 18.52 3.92
N LEU A 34 2.91 17.63 3.24
CA LEU A 34 2.13 17.97 2.05
C LEU A 34 0.68 18.22 2.47
N THR A 35 0.06 19.20 1.86
CA THR A 35 -1.40 19.40 1.97
C THR A 35 -2.15 18.46 1.03
N THR A 36 -3.43 18.25 1.27
CA THR A 36 -4.33 17.52 0.38
C THR A 36 -4.24 18.02 -1.06
N ASP A 37 -4.34 19.33 -1.27
CA ASP A 37 -4.25 19.93 -2.59
C ASP A 37 -2.92 19.67 -3.29
N GLN A 38 -1.81 19.74 -2.55
CA GLN A 38 -0.48 19.44 -3.11
C GLN A 38 -0.35 17.99 -3.55
N ILE A 39 -0.90 17.06 -2.79
CA ILE A 39 -0.91 15.64 -3.15
C ILE A 39 -1.75 15.43 -4.40
N LEU A 40 -2.99 15.93 -4.42
CA LEU A 40 -3.91 15.76 -5.53
C LEU A 40 -3.39 16.40 -6.82
N ALA A 41 -2.81 17.61 -6.75
CA ALA A 41 -2.20 18.27 -7.91
C ALA A 41 -1.06 17.46 -8.53
N ARG A 42 -0.22 16.81 -7.72
CA ARG A 42 0.85 15.95 -8.21
C ARG A 42 0.31 14.68 -8.88
N LEU A 43 -0.67 14.05 -8.28
CA LEU A 43 -1.31 12.86 -8.84
C LEU A 43 -1.99 13.20 -10.17
N GLN A 44 -2.72 14.33 -10.23
CA GLN A 44 -3.36 14.78 -11.45
C GLN A 44 -2.34 15.07 -12.56
N THR A 45 -1.21 15.69 -12.23
CA THR A 45 -0.11 15.92 -13.20
C THR A 45 0.38 14.62 -13.82
N LYS A 46 0.52 13.55 -13.03
CA LYS A 46 0.90 12.24 -13.55
C LYS A 46 -0.17 11.62 -14.45
N VAL A 47 -1.44 11.72 -14.04
CA VAL A 47 -2.58 11.27 -14.86
C VAL A 47 -2.58 11.97 -16.21
N ASP A 48 -2.45 13.29 -16.22
CA ASP A 48 -2.44 14.10 -17.44
C ASP A 48 -1.25 13.77 -18.36
N GLN A 49 -0.10 13.47 -17.77
CA GLN A 49 1.12 13.07 -18.47
C GLN A 49 1.18 11.59 -18.84
N ARG A 50 0.17 10.79 -18.43
CA ARG A 50 0.15 9.34 -18.57
C ARG A 50 1.38 8.65 -17.96
N VAL A 51 1.85 9.17 -16.81
CA VAL A 51 2.90 8.55 -16.00
C VAL A 51 2.23 7.75 -14.89
N PRO A 52 2.51 6.44 -14.79
CA PRO A 52 1.86 5.61 -13.78
C PRO A 52 2.10 6.10 -12.35
N ILE A 53 1.04 6.12 -11.55
CA ILE A 53 1.11 6.38 -10.11
C ILE A 53 1.57 5.10 -9.42
N MET A 54 2.60 5.20 -8.58
CA MET A 54 3.11 4.09 -7.79
C MET A 54 2.79 4.28 -6.32
N ILE A 55 1.92 3.44 -5.78
CA ILE A 55 1.70 3.27 -4.35
C ILE A 55 2.49 2.05 -3.89
N ALA A 56 3.21 2.13 -2.77
CA ALA A 56 4.00 1.01 -2.27
C ALA A 56 3.92 0.88 -0.76
N SER A 57 3.78 -0.36 -0.27
CA SER A 57 3.67 -0.64 1.16
C SER A 57 5.04 -0.75 1.83
N ALA A 58 5.18 -0.18 3.03
CA ALA A 58 6.38 -0.31 3.85
C ALA A 58 6.05 -0.73 5.29
N GLY A 59 6.71 -1.78 5.78
CA GLY A 59 6.64 -2.24 7.18
C GLY A 59 7.79 -1.74 8.05
N SER A 60 8.74 -0.98 7.47
CA SER A 60 9.88 -0.39 8.18
C SER A 60 10.36 0.89 7.53
N GLY A 61 11.05 1.74 8.31
CA GLY A 61 11.60 2.99 7.81
C GLY A 61 12.66 2.81 6.71
N LEU A 62 13.46 1.74 6.79
CA LEU A 62 14.43 1.43 5.72
C LEU A 62 13.73 1.20 4.38
N VAL A 63 12.68 0.38 4.37
CA VAL A 63 11.92 0.10 3.15
C VAL A 63 11.24 1.36 2.64
N ALA A 64 10.60 2.15 3.52
CA ALA A 64 9.98 3.41 3.16
C ALA A 64 10.96 4.38 2.46
N GLN A 65 12.15 4.54 3.02
CA GLN A 65 13.20 5.38 2.44
C GLN A 65 13.64 4.89 1.06
N LEU A 66 13.77 3.58 0.87
CA LEU A 66 14.16 3.00 -0.41
C LEU A 66 13.07 3.17 -1.47
N LEU A 67 11.81 2.96 -1.10
CA LEU A 67 10.66 3.17 -1.98
C LEU A 67 10.54 4.64 -2.43
N GLU A 68 10.66 5.57 -1.49
CA GLU A 68 10.66 7.01 -1.80
C GLU A 68 11.79 7.38 -2.78
N LYS A 69 13.02 6.91 -2.52
CA LYS A 69 14.17 7.14 -3.41
C LYS A 69 14.00 6.51 -4.79
N ALA A 70 13.28 5.41 -4.87
CA ALA A 70 12.95 4.74 -6.13
C ALA A 70 11.84 5.44 -6.92
N GLY A 71 11.19 6.47 -6.36
CA GLY A 71 10.17 7.27 -7.03
C GLY A 71 8.73 6.86 -6.74
N ALA A 72 8.48 6.14 -5.66
CA ALA A 72 7.10 5.91 -5.21
C ALA A 72 6.41 7.26 -4.90
N ASP A 73 5.18 7.43 -5.36
CA ASP A 73 4.36 8.61 -5.08
C ASP A 73 3.78 8.58 -3.68
N CYS A 74 3.40 7.38 -3.25
CA CYS A 74 2.81 7.12 -1.94
C CYS A 74 3.51 5.93 -1.27
N VAL A 75 3.86 6.11 0.01
CA VAL A 75 4.23 5.01 0.89
C VAL A 75 3.06 4.74 1.83
N ASN A 76 2.44 3.56 1.69
CA ASN A 76 1.34 3.21 2.58
C ASN A 76 1.81 2.34 3.75
N THR A 77 1.16 2.56 4.89
CA THR A 77 1.42 1.87 6.15
C THR A 77 0.16 1.16 6.65
N PHE A 78 0.30 -0.07 7.10
CA PHE A 78 -0.78 -0.85 7.69
C PHE A 78 -0.22 -2.05 8.48
N SER A 79 -1.02 -2.58 9.38
CA SER A 79 -0.60 -3.70 10.25
C SER A 79 -0.06 -4.90 9.45
N GLY A 80 -0.62 -5.21 8.28
CA GLY A 80 -0.15 -6.29 7.41
C GLY A 80 1.28 -6.07 6.88
N ALA A 81 1.68 -4.82 6.59
CA ALA A 81 3.07 -4.51 6.21
C ALA A 81 4.02 -4.72 7.40
N ARG A 82 3.63 -4.28 8.60
CA ARG A 82 4.43 -4.51 9.81
C ARG A 82 4.56 -6.00 10.13
N LEU A 83 3.49 -6.77 9.97
CA LEU A 83 3.52 -8.23 10.14
C LEU A 83 4.47 -8.90 9.14
N ARG A 84 4.53 -8.44 7.89
CA ARG A 84 5.53 -8.91 6.92
C ARG A 84 6.95 -8.64 7.38
N ALA A 85 7.24 -7.45 7.89
CA ALA A 85 8.55 -7.11 8.45
C ALA A 85 8.93 -8.00 9.64
N ASN A 86 7.94 -8.55 10.35
CA ASN A 86 8.12 -9.53 11.43
C ASN A 86 8.16 -11.00 10.93
N GLY A 87 8.22 -11.22 9.61
CA GLY A 87 8.30 -12.57 9.02
C GLY A 87 6.95 -13.30 8.89
N MET A 88 5.82 -12.62 9.07
CA MET A 88 4.48 -13.20 8.93
C MET A 88 3.89 -12.96 7.54
N GLY A 89 2.82 -13.67 7.20
CA GLY A 89 2.02 -13.39 6.01
C GLY A 89 1.18 -12.12 6.20
N THR A 90 0.95 -11.36 5.14
CA THR A 90 0.15 -10.12 5.17
C THR A 90 -1.23 -10.33 5.79
N MET A 91 -1.91 -11.41 5.39
CA MET A 91 -3.28 -11.70 5.81
C MET A 91 -3.42 -12.14 7.27
N SER A 92 -2.30 -12.32 7.99
CA SER A 92 -2.34 -12.47 9.46
C SER A 92 -3.03 -11.27 10.14
N MET A 93 -3.11 -10.13 9.48
CA MET A 93 -3.82 -8.95 9.97
C MET A 93 -5.35 -9.14 10.10
N MET A 94 -5.91 -10.10 9.36
CA MET A 94 -7.35 -10.41 9.43
C MET A 94 -7.73 -11.16 10.72
N TRP A 95 -6.74 -11.69 11.43
CA TRP A 95 -6.97 -12.37 12.70
C TRP A 95 -6.74 -11.41 13.89
N PRO A 96 -7.50 -11.51 14.98
CA PRO A 96 -7.43 -10.56 16.09
C PRO A 96 -6.19 -10.79 17.00
N ILE A 97 -5.00 -10.71 16.43
CA ILE A 97 -3.72 -10.92 17.14
C ILE A 97 -3.09 -9.61 17.65
N LEU A 98 -3.62 -8.46 17.24
CA LEU A 98 -3.10 -7.15 17.61
C LEU A 98 -4.16 -6.05 17.44
N ASP A 99 -3.93 -4.90 18.06
CA ASP A 99 -4.63 -3.65 17.75
C ASP A 99 -4.05 -3.07 16.45
N SER A 100 -4.76 -3.27 15.34
CA SER A 100 -4.32 -2.90 14.00
C SER A 100 -4.08 -1.40 13.85
N ASN A 101 -4.98 -0.57 14.38
CA ASN A 101 -4.85 0.88 14.32
C ASN A 101 -3.67 1.38 15.14
N LYS A 102 -3.55 0.91 16.39
CA LYS A 102 -2.42 1.28 17.26
C LYS A 102 -1.08 0.90 16.60
N GLN A 103 -0.95 -0.32 16.10
CA GLN A 103 0.27 -0.76 15.45
C GLN A 103 0.59 0.10 14.22
N THR A 104 -0.39 0.39 13.37
CA THR A 104 -0.21 1.22 12.18
C THR A 104 0.26 2.62 12.56
N LEU A 105 -0.40 3.27 13.52
CA LEU A 105 -0.06 4.63 13.95
C LEU A 105 1.32 4.69 14.62
N ASP A 106 1.65 3.75 15.49
CA ASP A 106 2.89 3.75 16.24
C ASP A 106 4.11 3.63 15.30
N TYR A 107 4.16 2.60 14.45
CA TYR A 107 5.30 2.47 13.58
C TYR A 107 5.34 3.52 12.46
N THR A 108 4.19 4.05 12.04
CA THR A 108 4.16 5.20 11.12
C THR A 108 4.85 6.39 11.74
N ARG A 109 4.55 6.70 13.00
CA ARG A 109 5.16 7.80 13.75
C ARG A 109 6.66 7.59 14.03
N GLU A 110 7.03 6.35 14.42
CA GLU A 110 8.34 6.05 15.00
C GLU A 110 9.37 5.61 13.95
N ASP A 111 8.93 4.88 12.91
CA ASP A 111 9.81 4.33 11.88
C ASP A 111 9.68 5.07 10.54
N ILE A 112 8.44 5.26 10.04
CA ILE A 112 8.21 5.70 8.66
C ILE A 112 8.43 7.21 8.52
N MET A 113 7.70 8.03 9.28
CA MET A 113 7.78 9.50 9.16
C MET A 113 9.19 10.03 9.37
N PRO A 114 9.99 9.51 10.32
CA PRO A 114 11.39 9.93 10.45
C PRO A 114 12.28 9.53 9.27
N ALA A 115 11.96 8.46 8.55
CA ALA A 115 12.73 7.98 7.41
C ALA A 115 12.42 8.72 6.10
N MET A 116 11.17 9.22 5.95
CA MET A 116 10.70 9.94 4.76
C MET A 116 11.25 11.36 4.71
N LYS A 117 12.00 11.69 3.67
CA LYS A 117 12.68 12.98 3.49
C LYS A 117 12.41 13.66 2.14
N GLY A 118 11.81 12.94 1.24
CA GLY A 118 11.52 13.39 -0.12
C GLY A 118 10.08 13.89 -0.29
N ASP A 119 9.51 13.57 -1.42
CA ASP A 119 8.25 14.10 -1.90
C ASP A 119 7.10 13.08 -1.89
N ALA A 120 7.36 11.81 -1.58
CA ALA A 120 6.30 10.82 -1.43
C ALA A 120 5.42 11.16 -0.23
N PHE A 121 4.10 11.02 -0.39
CA PHE A 121 3.20 11.17 0.75
C PHE A 121 2.98 9.82 1.45
N VAL A 122 2.59 9.88 2.72
CA VAL A 122 2.28 8.69 3.51
C VAL A 122 0.76 8.51 3.59
N CYS A 123 0.31 7.28 3.35
CA CYS A 123 -1.08 6.86 3.52
C CYS A 123 -1.18 5.87 4.69
N ALA A 124 -1.92 6.20 5.74
CA ALA A 124 -2.23 5.28 6.82
C ALA A 124 -3.47 4.45 6.46
N CYS A 125 -3.31 3.13 6.44
CA CYS A 125 -4.41 2.22 6.18
C CYS A 125 -4.99 1.74 7.52
N LEU A 126 -6.26 2.05 7.76
CA LEU A 126 -6.90 1.94 9.06
C LEU A 126 -7.99 0.85 9.07
N ASN A 127 -8.20 0.27 10.23
CA ASN A 127 -9.33 -0.59 10.54
C ASN A 127 -10.51 0.27 11.00
N ALA A 128 -11.44 0.56 10.11
CA ALA A 128 -12.65 1.31 10.42
C ALA A 128 -13.65 0.54 11.30
N ASN A 129 -13.51 -0.77 11.35
CA ASN A 129 -14.37 -1.67 12.12
C ASN A 129 -13.89 -1.91 13.57
N ASP A 130 -12.94 -1.12 14.07
CA ASP A 130 -12.48 -1.21 15.46
C ASP A 130 -13.52 -0.56 16.40
N PRO A 131 -14.28 -1.35 17.17
CA PRO A 131 -15.37 -0.82 18.01
C PRO A 131 -14.88 -0.05 19.24
N LEU A 132 -13.57 -0.08 19.50
CA LEU A 132 -12.94 0.58 20.65
C LEU A 132 -12.31 1.93 20.28
N LYS A 133 -12.44 2.36 19.02
CA LYS A 133 -11.83 3.59 18.51
C LYS A 133 -12.87 4.55 17.96
N ASP A 134 -12.74 5.81 18.31
CA ASP A 134 -13.38 6.91 17.59
C ASP A 134 -12.54 7.22 16.35
N MET A 135 -13.08 6.97 15.15
CA MET A 135 -12.35 7.15 13.89
C MET A 135 -11.96 8.61 13.65
N ARG A 136 -12.74 9.59 14.14
CA ARG A 136 -12.35 11.00 14.03
C ARG A 136 -11.07 11.28 14.82
N MET A 137 -10.92 10.68 16.01
CA MET A 137 -9.71 10.80 16.81
C MET A 137 -8.51 10.09 16.15
N VAL A 138 -8.73 8.92 15.54
CA VAL A 138 -7.69 8.18 14.80
C VAL A 138 -7.23 8.97 13.59
N LEU A 139 -8.14 9.54 12.82
CA LEU A 139 -7.84 10.40 11.66
C LEU A 139 -7.10 11.68 12.10
N GLN A 140 -7.49 12.28 13.22
CA GLN A 140 -6.79 13.45 13.76
C GLN A 140 -5.35 13.12 14.15
N GLN A 141 -5.09 11.94 14.74
CA GLN A 141 -3.72 11.51 15.02
C GLN A 141 -2.89 11.35 13.74
N CYS A 142 -3.47 10.88 12.63
CA CYS A 142 -2.80 10.87 11.33
C CYS A 142 -2.40 12.29 10.90
N LYS A 143 -3.32 13.25 10.95
CA LYS A 143 -3.05 14.65 10.59
C LYS A 143 -1.97 15.27 11.47
N ASP A 144 -2.01 15.02 12.77
CA ASP A 144 -1.02 15.55 13.73
C ASP A 144 0.40 15.06 13.41
N MET A 145 0.54 13.83 12.92
CA MET A 145 1.80 13.27 12.41
C MET A 145 2.24 13.84 11.06
N GLY A 146 1.34 14.52 10.34
CA GLY A 146 1.55 14.97 8.96
C GLY A 146 1.19 13.94 7.89
N VAL A 147 0.45 12.91 8.27
CA VAL A 147 -0.13 11.91 7.35
C VAL A 147 -1.47 12.42 6.85
N MET A 148 -1.49 12.87 5.60
CA MET A 148 -2.66 13.50 4.97
C MET A 148 -3.43 12.55 4.06
N SER A 149 -3.13 11.26 4.08
CA SER A 149 -3.85 10.25 3.29
C SER A 149 -4.20 9.03 4.13
N VAL A 150 -5.39 8.48 3.90
CA VAL A 150 -5.89 7.28 4.58
C VAL A 150 -6.59 6.32 3.63
N SER A 151 -6.63 5.04 4.02
CA SER A 151 -7.31 3.97 3.29
C SER A 151 -7.99 3.00 4.25
N ASN A 152 -8.97 2.26 3.76
CA ASN A 152 -9.75 1.27 4.53
C ASN A 152 -9.14 -0.15 4.55
N ILE A 153 -7.91 -0.36 4.06
CA ILE A 153 -7.27 -1.71 4.07
C ILE A 153 -6.57 -2.01 5.40
N GLY A 154 -7.28 -1.92 6.50
CA GLY A 154 -6.65 -2.05 7.74
C GLY A 154 -6.82 -3.21 8.68
N PRO A 155 -7.64 -4.22 8.71
CA PRO A 155 -8.32 -5.13 7.78
C PRO A 155 -9.64 -4.61 7.22
N SER A 156 -10.12 -5.24 6.14
CA SER A 156 -11.39 -4.90 5.48
C SER A 156 -12.34 -6.11 5.44
N ILE A 157 -13.62 -5.87 5.71
CA ILE A 157 -14.66 -6.89 5.62
C ILE A 157 -14.90 -7.33 4.17
N SER A 158 -14.62 -6.49 3.19
CA SER A 158 -14.73 -6.79 1.76
C SER A 158 -13.86 -7.99 1.31
N TYR A 159 -12.86 -8.40 2.10
CA TYR A 159 -12.06 -9.60 1.85
C TYR A 159 -12.80 -10.90 2.19
N VAL A 160 -13.86 -10.82 2.99
CA VAL A 160 -14.61 -12.00 3.45
C VAL A 160 -15.69 -12.33 2.41
N ASP A 161 -15.76 -13.58 2.01
CA ASP A 161 -16.78 -14.08 1.10
C ASP A 161 -18.19 -13.78 1.63
N HIS A 162 -18.96 -12.98 0.89
CA HIS A 162 -20.30 -12.52 1.28
C HIS A 162 -21.32 -13.65 1.42
N ASP A 163 -21.12 -14.76 0.73
CA ASP A 163 -21.99 -15.94 0.83
C ASP A 163 -21.63 -16.84 2.04
N SER A 164 -20.57 -16.50 2.76
CA SER A 164 -20.11 -17.27 3.91
C SER A 164 -20.88 -16.99 5.19
N GLU A 165 -21.01 -18.00 6.06
CA GLU A 165 -21.59 -17.82 7.42
C GLU A 165 -20.78 -16.83 8.23
N ILE A 166 -19.45 -16.81 8.08
CA ILE A 166 -18.57 -15.90 8.82
C ILE A 166 -18.85 -14.43 8.45
N TYR A 167 -19.14 -14.12 7.20
CA TYR A 167 -19.55 -12.77 6.80
C TYR A 167 -20.82 -12.35 7.51
N ASN A 168 -21.85 -13.20 7.54
CA ASN A 168 -23.11 -12.92 8.20
C ASN A 168 -22.93 -12.72 9.72
N VAL A 169 -22.08 -13.52 10.36
CA VAL A 169 -21.76 -13.39 11.79
C VAL A 169 -21.02 -12.07 12.06
N LEU A 170 -20.03 -11.72 11.27
CA LEU A 170 -19.26 -10.49 11.43
C LEU A 170 -20.14 -9.25 11.22
N THR A 171 -20.97 -9.24 10.18
CA THR A 171 -21.87 -8.12 9.90
C THR A 171 -22.95 -7.95 10.98
N SER A 172 -23.48 -9.07 11.51
CA SER A 172 -24.42 -9.03 12.65
C SER A 172 -23.77 -8.49 13.94
N ALA A 173 -22.45 -8.60 14.07
CA ALA A 173 -21.67 -8.03 15.17
C ALA A 173 -21.27 -6.56 14.92
N GLY A 174 -21.70 -5.96 13.81
CA GLY A 174 -21.42 -4.57 13.49
C GLY A 174 -20.10 -4.33 12.71
N ILE A 175 -19.45 -5.39 12.23
CA ILE A 175 -18.28 -5.29 11.33
C ILE A 175 -18.80 -5.22 9.90
N THR A 176 -18.85 -4.02 9.33
CA THR A 176 -19.55 -3.77 8.07
C THR A 176 -18.72 -2.93 7.11
N LEU A 177 -19.01 -3.04 5.80
CA LEU A 177 -18.46 -2.16 4.79
C LEU A 177 -18.89 -0.70 5.01
N GLN A 178 -20.09 -0.48 5.58
CA GLN A 178 -20.57 0.86 5.86
C GLN A 178 -19.63 1.64 6.80
N ASN A 179 -19.06 0.99 7.82
CA ASN A 179 -18.08 1.64 8.69
C ASN A 179 -16.84 2.11 7.92
N GLU A 180 -16.40 1.32 6.92
CA GLU A 180 -15.26 1.68 6.06
C GLU A 180 -15.61 2.86 5.14
N ILE A 181 -16.80 2.86 4.58
CA ILE A 181 -17.35 3.96 3.77
C ILE A 181 -17.44 5.23 4.63
N ASP A 182 -18.02 5.16 5.82
CA ASP A 182 -18.19 6.30 6.73
C ASP A 182 -16.85 6.91 7.15
N MET A 183 -15.85 6.07 7.44
CA MET A 183 -14.50 6.55 7.74
C MET A 183 -13.89 7.31 6.55
N LEU A 184 -13.97 6.76 5.34
CA LEU A 184 -13.46 7.43 4.14
C LEU A 184 -14.21 8.71 3.83
N HIS A 185 -15.53 8.72 4.00
CA HIS A 185 -16.37 9.90 3.83
C HIS A 185 -15.98 11.00 4.84
N LEU A 186 -15.87 10.64 6.12
CA LEU A 186 -15.42 11.53 7.18
C LEU A 186 -14.04 12.14 6.87
N ALA A 187 -13.08 11.30 6.48
CA ALA A 187 -11.73 11.74 6.15
C ALA A 187 -11.73 12.74 4.98
N ARG A 188 -12.48 12.45 3.93
CA ARG A 188 -12.51 13.28 2.72
C ARG A 188 -13.24 14.60 2.94
N PHE A 189 -14.50 14.56 3.41
CA PHE A 189 -15.40 15.70 3.37
C PHE A 189 -15.39 16.57 4.62
N GLU A 190 -14.99 16.00 5.76
CA GLU A 190 -14.98 16.75 7.01
C GLU A 190 -13.57 17.04 7.54
N MET A 191 -12.59 16.24 7.13
CA MET A 191 -11.22 16.36 7.68
C MET A 191 -10.17 16.77 6.64
N ASP A 192 -10.53 17.01 5.41
CA ASP A 192 -9.63 17.44 4.33
C ASP A 192 -8.42 16.52 4.19
N MET A 193 -8.66 15.24 3.96
CA MET A 193 -7.63 14.22 3.75
C MET A 193 -7.78 13.55 2.39
N VAL A 194 -6.69 13.16 1.78
CA VAL A 194 -6.70 12.29 0.59
C VAL A 194 -7.19 10.90 1.00
N THR A 195 -8.16 10.37 0.29
CA THR A 195 -8.72 9.06 0.58
C THR A 195 -8.44 8.07 -0.53
N ILE A 196 -8.03 6.86 -0.15
CA ILE A 196 -7.83 5.72 -1.04
C ILE A 196 -8.84 4.66 -0.64
N GLY A 197 -9.90 4.51 -1.42
CA GLY A 197 -10.88 3.44 -1.24
C GLY A 197 -10.33 2.13 -1.80
N LEU A 198 -10.63 1.02 -1.13
CA LEU A 198 -10.24 -0.30 -1.55
C LEU A 198 -11.39 -1.28 -1.35
N ALA A 199 -11.58 -2.21 -2.31
CA ALA A 199 -12.51 -3.30 -2.21
C ALA A 199 -12.02 -4.54 -2.95
N PHE A 200 -12.56 -5.71 -2.59
CA PHE A 200 -12.19 -7.00 -3.14
C PHE A 200 -13.27 -7.60 -4.05
N THR A 201 -14.48 -7.05 -4.02
CA THR A 201 -15.61 -7.48 -4.85
C THR A 201 -16.09 -6.34 -5.74
N LEU A 202 -16.79 -6.69 -6.82
CA LEU A 202 -17.40 -5.71 -7.72
C LEU A 202 -18.47 -4.87 -6.99
N GLU A 203 -19.30 -5.53 -6.20
CA GLU A 203 -20.38 -4.88 -5.44
C GLU A 203 -19.83 -3.85 -4.44
N ASP A 204 -18.83 -4.25 -3.64
CA ASP A 204 -18.21 -3.36 -2.66
C ASP A 204 -17.45 -2.21 -3.35
N SER A 205 -16.85 -2.48 -4.52
CA SER A 205 -16.18 -1.44 -5.33
C SER A 205 -17.14 -0.32 -5.71
N ILE A 206 -18.34 -0.69 -6.17
CA ILE A 206 -19.41 0.26 -6.50
C ILE A 206 -19.84 1.01 -5.25
N ALA A 207 -20.14 0.30 -4.15
CA ALA A 207 -20.61 0.90 -2.90
C ALA A 207 -19.60 1.89 -2.31
N VAL A 208 -18.33 1.52 -2.23
CA VAL A 208 -17.25 2.41 -1.74
C VAL A 208 -17.14 3.66 -2.61
N CYS A 209 -17.17 3.50 -3.94
CA CYS A 209 -17.03 4.65 -4.84
C CYS A 209 -18.28 5.52 -4.92
N GLU A 210 -19.48 4.96 -4.80
CA GLU A 210 -20.73 5.72 -4.80
C GLU A 210 -20.92 6.54 -3.54
N HIS A 211 -20.59 5.99 -2.37
CA HIS A 211 -20.93 6.61 -1.09
C HIS A 211 -19.76 7.33 -0.41
N ALA A 212 -18.54 6.79 -0.48
CA ALA A 212 -17.37 7.47 0.08
C ALA A 212 -16.71 8.44 -0.92
N LYS A 213 -16.91 8.26 -2.23
CA LYS A 213 -16.29 9.08 -3.29
C LYS A 213 -14.78 9.26 -3.08
N PRO A 214 -13.97 8.20 -2.90
CA PRO A 214 -12.55 8.35 -2.61
C PRO A 214 -11.81 9.07 -3.76
N HIS A 215 -10.69 9.74 -3.48
CA HIS A 215 -9.87 10.38 -4.52
C HIS A 215 -9.18 9.35 -5.41
N ILE A 216 -8.75 8.25 -4.80
CA ILE A 216 -8.14 7.09 -5.46
C ILE A 216 -8.95 5.86 -5.10
N PHE A 217 -9.18 4.99 -6.06
CA PHE A 217 -9.78 3.69 -5.81
C PHE A 217 -8.86 2.57 -6.29
N CYS A 218 -8.75 1.53 -5.47
CA CYS A 218 -7.97 0.33 -5.73
C CYS A 218 -8.88 -0.89 -5.73
N TYR A 219 -9.04 -1.55 -6.88
CA TYR A 219 -9.56 -2.90 -6.90
C TYR A 219 -8.48 -3.87 -6.46
N HIS A 220 -8.75 -4.67 -5.42
CA HIS A 220 -7.81 -5.63 -4.89
C HIS A 220 -8.16 -7.04 -5.38
N ALA A 221 -7.51 -7.48 -6.45
CA ALA A 221 -7.80 -8.77 -7.10
C ALA A 221 -7.43 -10.01 -6.25
N GLY A 222 -6.87 -9.81 -5.05
CA GLY A 222 -6.48 -10.90 -4.14
C GLY A 222 -5.05 -10.76 -3.64
N THR A 223 -4.64 -11.67 -2.75
CA THR A 223 -3.32 -11.66 -2.13
C THR A 223 -2.22 -11.90 -3.17
N THR A 224 -1.15 -11.10 -3.15
CA THR A 224 -0.01 -11.24 -4.07
C THR A 224 0.68 -12.59 -3.91
N LYS A 225 0.83 -13.32 -5.00
CA LYS A 225 1.54 -14.61 -5.04
C LYS A 225 3.05 -14.46 -4.90
N GLY A 226 3.73 -15.54 -4.55
CA GLY A 226 5.20 -15.64 -4.54
C GLY A 226 5.86 -15.32 -3.21
N GLY A 227 7.16 -15.66 -3.12
CA GLY A 227 7.95 -15.64 -1.90
C GLY A 227 7.53 -16.72 -0.89
N LEU A 228 8.12 -16.68 0.33
CA LEU A 228 7.92 -17.71 1.36
C LEU A 228 6.51 -17.72 1.98
N LYS A 229 5.78 -16.61 1.91
CA LYS A 229 4.48 -16.38 2.57
C LYS A 229 3.39 -15.84 1.64
N GLY A 230 3.59 -15.95 0.33
CA GLY A 230 2.55 -15.60 -0.65
C GLY A 230 1.46 -16.67 -0.72
N TYR A 231 0.27 -16.25 -1.14
CA TYR A 231 -0.83 -17.13 -1.44
C TYR A 231 -1.12 -17.05 -2.93
N ASP A 232 -1.16 -18.20 -3.60
CA ASP A 232 -1.51 -18.27 -5.02
C ASP A 232 -3.01 -18.56 -5.14
N SER A 233 -3.76 -17.56 -5.60
CA SER A 233 -5.19 -17.69 -5.87
C SER A 233 -5.51 -18.48 -7.14
N GLY A 234 -4.49 -18.84 -7.93
CA GLY A 234 -4.65 -19.51 -9.22
C GLY A 234 -5.02 -18.60 -10.38
N LEU A 235 -5.21 -17.29 -10.13
CA LEU A 235 -5.50 -16.33 -11.20
C LEU A 235 -4.28 -16.08 -12.08
N SER A 236 -4.46 -16.08 -13.40
CA SER A 236 -3.46 -15.59 -14.34
C SER A 236 -3.41 -14.05 -14.35
N ILE A 237 -2.36 -13.46 -14.98
CA ILE A 237 -2.29 -12.00 -15.08
C ILE A 237 -3.39 -11.44 -15.98
N GLU A 238 -3.79 -12.18 -17.01
CA GLU A 238 -4.88 -11.85 -17.93
C GLU A 238 -6.22 -11.81 -17.17
N GLN A 239 -6.51 -12.85 -16.37
CA GLN A 239 -7.72 -12.88 -15.54
C GLN A 239 -7.73 -11.78 -14.49
N THR A 240 -6.56 -11.47 -13.91
CA THR A 240 -6.41 -10.37 -12.96
C THR A 240 -6.73 -9.03 -13.63
N ALA A 241 -6.24 -8.79 -14.85
CA ALA A 241 -6.52 -7.57 -15.61
C ALA A 241 -7.99 -7.45 -16.01
N GLU A 242 -8.60 -8.54 -16.47
CA GLU A 242 -10.02 -8.59 -16.85
C GLU A 242 -10.94 -8.24 -15.67
N GLN A 243 -10.75 -8.86 -14.52
CA GLN A 243 -11.53 -8.54 -13.31
C GLN A 243 -11.30 -7.11 -12.83
N THR A 244 -10.07 -6.62 -12.95
CA THR A 244 -9.73 -5.24 -12.56
C THR A 244 -10.42 -4.23 -13.47
N GLU A 245 -10.43 -4.47 -14.79
CA GLU A 245 -11.07 -3.57 -15.74
C GLU A 245 -12.60 -3.58 -15.58
N GLU A 246 -13.21 -4.73 -15.36
CA GLU A 246 -14.64 -4.83 -15.06
C GLU A 246 -15.03 -3.96 -13.85
N ALA A 247 -14.23 -4.03 -12.78
CA ALA A 247 -14.44 -3.19 -11.60
C ALA A 247 -14.26 -1.69 -11.93
N TYR A 248 -13.28 -1.33 -12.75
CA TYR A 248 -13.04 0.06 -13.16
C TYR A 248 -14.19 0.61 -13.98
N GLU A 249 -14.71 -0.15 -14.95
CA GLU A 249 -15.86 0.25 -15.75
C GLU A 249 -17.11 0.48 -14.88
N ALA A 250 -17.34 -0.38 -13.89
CA ALA A 250 -18.46 -0.24 -12.99
C ALA A 250 -18.30 0.98 -12.06
N VAL A 251 -17.11 1.18 -11.50
CA VAL A 251 -16.80 2.30 -10.61
C VAL A 251 -16.91 3.64 -11.34
N ARG A 252 -16.47 3.74 -12.60
CA ARG A 252 -16.61 4.99 -13.38
C ARG A 252 -18.04 5.42 -13.62
N LYS A 253 -19.00 4.50 -13.62
CA LYS A 253 -20.43 4.86 -13.77
C LYS A 253 -20.94 5.64 -12.57
N VAL A 254 -20.42 5.39 -11.39
CA VAL A 254 -20.83 6.05 -10.13
C VAL A 254 -19.85 7.13 -9.68
N HIS A 255 -18.57 7.04 -10.07
CA HIS A 255 -17.53 8.01 -9.73
C HIS A 255 -16.55 8.24 -10.89
N PRO A 256 -16.91 9.03 -11.92
CA PRO A 256 -16.16 9.12 -13.18
C PRO A 256 -14.74 9.71 -13.05
N ASP A 257 -14.51 10.58 -12.07
CA ASP A 257 -13.24 11.31 -11.91
C ASP A 257 -12.26 10.64 -10.95
N VAL A 258 -12.55 9.40 -10.50
CA VAL A 258 -11.70 8.70 -9.54
C VAL A 258 -10.39 8.24 -10.19
N ILE A 259 -9.28 8.43 -9.50
CA ILE A 259 -7.99 7.84 -9.89
C ILE A 259 -8.02 6.35 -9.58
N LEU A 260 -7.70 5.50 -10.57
CA LEU A 260 -7.78 4.04 -10.46
C LEU A 260 -6.40 3.41 -10.40
N VAL A 261 -6.16 2.51 -9.45
CA VAL A 261 -4.90 1.79 -9.30
C VAL A 261 -5.13 0.29 -9.11
N ALA A 262 -4.30 -0.54 -9.75
CA ALA A 262 -4.38 -1.99 -9.68
C ALA A 262 -3.58 -2.56 -8.51
N HIS A 263 -4.04 -3.67 -7.90
CA HIS A 263 -3.30 -4.35 -6.83
C HIS A 263 -3.60 -5.85 -6.75
N GLY A 264 -2.58 -6.63 -6.41
CA GLY A 264 -2.75 -7.98 -5.88
C GLY A 264 -2.73 -9.10 -6.91
N ALA A 265 -3.18 -10.28 -6.49
CA ALA A 265 -3.23 -11.53 -7.23
C ALA A 265 -1.94 -11.87 -8.01
N ALA A 266 -2.01 -11.96 -9.34
CA ALA A 266 -0.88 -12.30 -10.20
C ALA A 266 0.19 -11.19 -10.30
N MET A 267 -0.12 -9.94 -9.93
CA MET A 267 0.81 -8.80 -10.03
C MET A 267 1.93 -8.89 -8.98
N SER A 268 3.00 -9.63 -9.28
CA SER A 268 4.07 -9.97 -8.34
C SER A 268 5.45 -9.40 -8.68
N ASN A 269 5.61 -8.81 -9.86
CA ASN A 269 6.86 -8.25 -10.36
C ASN A 269 6.59 -7.07 -11.33
N PRO A 270 7.62 -6.33 -11.80
CA PRO A 270 7.42 -5.20 -12.71
C PRO A 270 6.79 -5.55 -14.07
N ASP A 271 7.07 -6.73 -14.62
CA ASP A 271 6.49 -7.16 -15.90
C ASP A 271 4.97 -7.36 -15.76
N ASP A 272 4.53 -7.94 -14.63
CA ASP A 272 3.10 -8.07 -14.31
C ASP A 272 2.44 -6.68 -14.13
N ALA A 273 3.11 -5.76 -13.46
CA ALA A 273 2.60 -4.39 -13.28
C ALA A 273 2.48 -3.64 -14.63
N GLN A 274 3.45 -3.84 -15.52
CA GLN A 274 3.39 -3.29 -16.89
C GLN A 274 2.22 -3.89 -17.65
N TYR A 275 2.00 -5.21 -17.53
CA TYR A 275 0.84 -5.85 -18.16
C TYR A 275 -0.49 -5.22 -17.70
N MET A 276 -0.63 -4.98 -16.39
CA MET A 276 -1.83 -4.33 -15.84
C MET A 276 -2.03 -2.91 -16.39
N ILE A 277 -0.95 -2.12 -16.52
CA ILE A 277 -0.99 -0.77 -17.11
C ILE A 277 -1.43 -0.82 -18.58
N ASP A 278 -0.93 -1.81 -19.34
CA ASP A 278 -1.19 -1.91 -20.77
C ASP A 278 -2.60 -2.48 -21.08
N HIS A 279 -3.20 -3.24 -20.15
CA HIS A 279 -4.45 -3.97 -20.36
C HIS A 279 -5.61 -3.50 -19.45
N THR A 280 -5.41 -2.43 -18.68
CA THR A 280 -6.49 -1.80 -17.92
C THR A 280 -6.50 -0.29 -18.16
N SER A 281 -7.65 0.32 -17.89
CA SER A 281 -7.81 1.77 -17.97
C SER A 281 -7.37 2.50 -16.69
N GLY A 282 -6.57 1.84 -15.83
CA GLY A 282 -6.05 2.40 -14.59
C GLY A 282 -5.01 3.49 -14.79
N HIS A 283 -4.73 4.24 -13.73
CA HIS A 283 -3.75 5.33 -13.71
C HIS A 283 -2.44 4.94 -13.02
N GLY A 284 -2.36 3.70 -12.51
CA GLY A 284 -1.18 3.23 -11.80
C GLY A 284 -1.41 1.91 -11.07
N PHE A 285 -0.54 1.63 -10.12
CA PHE A 285 -0.52 0.37 -9.40
C PHE A 285 -0.13 0.53 -7.93
N TRP A 286 -0.56 -0.41 -7.11
CA TRP A 286 -0.20 -0.50 -5.71
C TRP A 286 0.59 -1.79 -5.46
N THR A 287 1.78 -1.69 -4.91
CA THR A 287 2.64 -2.82 -4.57
C THR A 287 2.68 -3.05 -3.06
N GLY A 288 2.74 -4.30 -2.67
CA GLY A 288 2.92 -4.72 -1.28
C GLY A 288 4.10 -5.67 -1.15
N SER A 289 3.82 -6.97 -1.11
CA SER A 289 4.86 -8.02 -1.01
C SER A 289 5.86 -8.00 -2.15
N SER A 290 5.46 -7.54 -3.35
CA SER A 290 6.30 -7.50 -4.56
C SER A 290 7.48 -6.52 -4.45
N THR A 291 7.32 -5.40 -3.75
CA THR A 291 8.39 -4.41 -3.53
C THR A 291 9.05 -4.48 -2.15
N GLU A 292 8.48 -5.22 -1.22
CA GLU A 292 9.00 -5.32 0.15
C GLU A 292 9.47 -6.75 0.45
N ARG A 293 8.56 -7.66 0.79
CA ARG A 293 8.90 -8.97 1.32
C ARG A 293 9.71 -9.82 0.34
N ILE A 294 9.25 -9.95 -0.89
CA ILE A 294 9.87 -10.84 -1.90
C ILE A 294 11.33 -10.43 -2.22
N PRO A 295 11.64 -9.14 -2.48
CA PRO A 295 13.02 -8.71 -2.68
C PRO A 295 13.89 -8.92 -1.44
N ILE A 296 13.40 -8.64 -0.23
CA ILE A 296 14.14 -8.83 1.02
C ILE A 296 14.47 -10.31 1.25
N GLU A 297 13.48 -11.20 1.09
CA GLU A 297 13.71 -12.65 1.20
C GLU A 297 14.84 -13.12 0.28
N ARG A 298 14.85 -12.66 -0.97
CA ARG A 298 15.86 -13.03 -1.96
C ARG A 298 17.23 -12.45 -1.64
N ALA A 299 17.32 -11.15 -1.41
CA ALA A 299 18.58 -10.45 -1.23
C ALA A 299 19.28 -10.86 0.07
N VAL A 300 18.54 -10.92 1.17
CA VAL A 300 19.10 -11.30 2.47
C VAL A 300 19.55 -12.76 2.47
N SER A 301 18.74 -13.68 1.93
CA SER A 301 19.12 -15.10 1.86
C SER A 301 20.35 -15.32 0.99
N ALA A 302 20.46 -14.65 -0.16
CA ALA A 302 21.62 -14.76 -1.03
C ALA A 302 22.90 -14.28 -0.31
N ALA A 303 22.89 -13.07 0.23
CA ALA A 303 24.04 -12.52 0.93
C ALA A 303 24.45 -13.36 2.15
N ALA A 304 23.48 -13.78 2.97
CA ALA A 304 23.77 -14.61 4.15
C ALA A 304 24.38 -15.97 3.76
N THR A 305 23.91 -16.58 2.66
CA THR A 305 24.47 -17.84 2.16
C THR A 305 25.92 -17.68 1.73
N GLU A 306 26.27 -16.59 1.04
CA GLU A 306 27.66 -16.29 0.66
C GLU A 306 28.56 -16.14 1.89
N PHE A 307 28.15 -15.36 2.88
CA PHE A 307 28.91 -15.23 4.14
C PHE A 307 29.05 -16.56 4.89
N ALA A 308 27.99 -17.35 4.99
CA ALA A 308 28.02 -18.65 5.63
C ALA A 308 28.92 -19.68 4.91
N GLY A 309 29.18 -19.44 3.62
CA GLY A 309 30.09 -20.27 2.79
C GLY A 309 31.57 -19.99 2.98
N LEU A 310 31.97 -18.92 3.69
CA LEU A 310 33.40 -18.59 3.89
C LEU A 310 34.17 -19.69 4.64
N ARG A 311 35.45 -19.87 4.26
CA ARG A 311 36.36 -20.82 4.89
C ARG A 311 37.70 -20.12 5.14
N PHE A 312 38.40 -20.54 6.16
CA PHE A 312 39.78 -20.11 6.39
C PHE A 312 40.68 -20.61 5.25
N SER A 313 41.60 -19.76 4.81
CA SER A 313 42.68 -20.19 3.92
C SER A 313 43.56 -21.14 4.67
N SER A 314 43.84 -22.33 4.07
CA SER A 314 44.78 -23.32 4.63
C SER A 314 46.20 -22.80 4.61
#